data_88247fc16e5f7f467d0bd27a65584b53
#
_entry.id   88247fc16e5f7f467d0bd27a65584b53
#
_cell.length_a   1.000
_cell.length_b   1.000
_cell.length_c   1.000
_cell.angle_alpha   90.00
_cell.angle_beta   90.00
_cell.angle_gamma   90.00
#
_symmetry.space_group_name_H-M   'P 1'
#
loop_
_entity.id
_entity.type
_entity.pdbx_description
1 polymer ?
#
loop_
_entity_poly.entity_id
_entity_poly.type
_entity_poly.pdbx_seq_one_letter_code
_entity_poly.pdbx_strand_id
1 'polypeptide(L)'
;MKVDVLVAEIGSTTTVVNAFHGLEGDRPVYLGQGQAPTSVLDGDVRIGLQSAVSDLCGKLGTESLEYREMLATSSAAGGLKMTVHGLVYDMTAKAAREAALGAGGILHYVTAGRLRRTDLAKIKEIRPNLILIAGGVDYGERDTAIANAEMIRSMNLKIPVVYAGNVENQEEMRLIFPEEEGEQLYIVENVYPKIDALNVEPCRKVIQDAFEQNITHAPGMEHVREMVTGPIIPTPGAVMECTKLLYEYLGDLIVLDVGGATTDLHSVTVESDQVARLMISPEPKAKRTVEGDLGVYVNRWKVVESIGEEKLREQCREQGFSMEHALETYRAIPKTEEEVKLVELLTREAVVKAAERHAGRLRYIYGPSGRSTVAEGKDLTQVKYIVGTGGALTRLPHREEIMREITHCNESGMLLLPGEHAQILVDHDYIMASLGVLSKRYPQAAARLLEQSLGMTFPERKAEEPVPVCNKELSRLETQRQQRGCKLQRHIEECEAMGYDMSAYRENKPKAGDCSHECSRCTRLHCPNRITQEGASS
;
A
#
# COMPACT_ATOMS: atom_id res chain seq x y z
N MET A 1 28.68 -15.24 15.78
CA MET A 1 27.96 -14.19 16.51
C MET A 1 26.48 -14.51 16.48
N LYS A 2 25.74 -14.31 17.60
CA LYS A 2 24.28 -14.54 17.64
C LYS A 2 23.51 -13.25 17.40
N VAL A 3 22.50 -13.30 16.54
CA VAL A 3 21.56 -12.21 16.23
C VAL A 3 20.14 -12.74 16.31
N ASP A 4 19.16 -11.88 16.54
CA ASP A 4 17.76 -12.34 16.64
C ASP A 4 17.17 -12.53 15.24
N VAL A 5 17.23 -11.51 14.40
CA VAL A 5 16.60 -11.50 13.08
C VAL A 5 17.54 -10.94 12.04
N LEU A 6 17.61 -11.59 10.89
CA LEU A 6 18.09 -11.03 9.65
C LEU A 6 16.88 -10.61 8.80
N VAL A 7 16.96 -9.44 8.15
CA VAL A 7 15.97 -9.03 7.15
C VAL A 7 16.67 -8.88 5.81
N ALA A 8 16.23 -9.67 4.84
CA ALA A 8 16.73 -9.65 3.47
C ALA A 8 15.85 -8.75 2.60
N GLU A 9 16.44 -7.78 1.95
CA GLU A 9 15.82 -6.97 0.91
C GLU A 9 16.33 -7.43 -0.45
N ILE A 10 15.52 -8.22 -1.16
CA ILE A 10 15.89 -8.80 -2.44
C ILE A 10 15.46 -7.82 -3.54
N GLY A 11 16.35 -6.92 -3.91
CA GLY A 11 16.11 -5.95 -4.98
C GLY A 11 16.29 -6.55 -6.37
N SER A 12 15.97 -5.79 -7.41
CA SER A 12 16.17 -6.21 -8.81
C SER A 12 17.65 -6.23 -9.23
N THR A 13 18.48 -5.47 -8.55
CA THR A 13 19.94 -5.36 -8.86
C THR A 13 20.83 -5.71 -7.68
N THR A 14 20.38 -5.43 -6.47
CA THR A 14 21.17 -5.58 -5.24
C THR A 14 20.34 -6.27 -4.18
N THR A 15 20.90 -7.27 -3.53
CA THR A 15 20.38 -7.90 -2.32
C THR A 15 21.09 -7.32 -1.11
N VAL A 16 20.29 -6.90 -0.11
CA VAL A 16 20.78 -6.32 1.14
C VAL A 16 20.31 -7.20 2.29
N VAL A 17 21.15 -7.40 3.31
CA VAL A 17 20.79 -8.11 4.54
C VAL A 17 21.12 -7.24 5.74
N ASN A 18 20.09 -6.95 6.53
CA ASN A 18 20.18 -6.17 7.76
C ASN A 18 20.09 -7.08 8.98
N ALA A 19 20.97 -6.88 9.98
CA ALA A 19 20.99 -7.68 11.20
C ALA A 19 20.48 -6.88 12.40
N PHE A 20 19.57 -7.51 13.16
CA PHE A 20 18.93 -6.93 14.34
C PHE A 20 19.06 -7.85 15.55
N HIS A 21 19.28 -7.25 16.73
CA HIS A 21 19.43 -7.97 17.99
C HIS A 21 18.68 -7.26 19.13
N GLY A 22 18.32 -7.99 20.18
CA GLY A 22 17.65 -7.46 21.36
C GLY A 22 16.19 -7.08 21.12
N LEU A 23 15.51 -7.70 20.13
CA LEU A 23 14.17 -7.29 19.66
C LEU A 23 13.04 -7.52 20.68
N GLU A 24 13.20 -8.47 21.61
CA GLU A 24 12.24 -8.73 22.68
C GLU A 24 12.52 -7.90 23.95
N GLY A 25 13.66 -7.21 23.96
CA GLY A 25 14.12 -6.39 25.08
C GLY A 25 13.82 -4.91 24.89
N ASP A 26 14.27 -4.14 25.90
CA ASP A 26 14.07 -2.69 25.91
C ASP A 26 15.04 -1.90 25.01
N ARG A 27 16.09 -2.53 24.53
CA ARG A 27 17.13 -1.88 23.74
C ARG A 27 17.46 -2.70 22.47
N PRO A 28 16.59 -2.66 21.47
CA PRO A 28 16.90 -3.25 20.18
C PRO A 28 18.05 -2.51 19.52
N VAL A 29 18.88 -3.26 18.81
CA VAL A 29 20.10 -2.74 18.17
C VAL A 29 20.12 -3.18 16.71
N TYR A 30 20.36 -2.23 15.82
CA TYR A 30 20.79 -2.47 14.45
C TYR A 30 22.31 -2.72 14.45
N LEU A 31 22.72 -3.91 13.99
CA LEU A 31 24.11 -4.32 14.05
C LEU A 31 24.89 -3.93 12.80
N GLY A 32 24.22 -3.86 11.66
CA GLY A 32 24.84 -3.53 10.39
C GLY A 32 24.17 -4.16 9.18
N GLN A 33 24.73 -3.85 8.01
CA GLN A 33 24.20 -4.21 6.70
C GLN A 33 25.27 -4.89 5.84
N GLY A 34 24.91 -6.01 5.24
CA GLY A 34 25.65 -6.64 4.15
C GLY A 34 24.94 -6.46 2.82
N GLN A 35 25.70 -6.43 1.74
CA GLN A 35 25.13 -6.27 0.40
C GLN A 35 25.90 -7.08 -0.65
N ALA A 36 25.17 -7.55 -1.66
CA ALA A 36 25.72 -8.24 -2.82
C ALA A 36 24.86 -7.99 -4.07
N PRO A 37 25.36 -8.22 -5.27
CA PRO A 37 24.53 -8.28 -6.48
C PRO A 37 23.41 -9.32 -6.33
N THR A 38 22.21 -9.00 -6.79
CA THR A 38 21.10 -9.97 -6.84
C THR A 38 21.37 -11.02 -7.90
N SER A 39 21.22 -12.29 -7.53
CA SER A 39 21.46 -13.46 -8.40
C SER A 39 20.17 -14.11 -8.94
N VAL A 40 19.03 -13.45 -8.84
CA VAL A 40 17.74 -13.96 -9.36
C VAL A 40 17.82 -14.22 -10.87
N LEU A 41 18.46 -13.33 -11.61
CA LEU A 41 18.67 -13.49 -13.06
C LEU A 41 19.68 -14.60 -13.40
N ASP A 42 20.54 -14.99 -12.46
CA ASP A 42 21.45 -16.13 -12.59
C ASP A 42 20.77 -17.46 -12.26
N GLY A 43 19.47 -17.42 -11.92
CA GLY A 43 18.61 -18.57 -11.70
C GLY A 43 18.57 -19.07 -10.24
N ASP A 44 19.24 -18.42 -9.30
CA ASP A 44 19.19 -18.81 -7.87
C ASP A 44 19.44 -17.62 -6.93
N VAL A 45 18.39 -17.20 -6.24
CA VAL A 45 18.44 -16.10 -5.26
C VAL A 45 19.40 -16.37 -4.10
N ARG A 46 19.68 -17.65 -3.77
CA ARG A 46 20.52 -18.02 -2.62
C ARG A 46 21.94 -17.52 -2.76
N ILE A 47 22.48 -17.48 -3.97
CA ILE A 47 23.87 -17.03 -4.23
C ILE A 47 24.07 -15.59 -3.75
N GLY A 48 23.21 -14.67 -4.20
CA GLY A 48 23.27 -13.26 -3.79
C GLY A 48 22.98 -13.07 -2.32
N LEU A 49 22.01 -13.81 -1.78
CA LEU A 49 21.64 -13.72 -0.37
C LEU A 49 22.79 -14.21 0.55
N GLN A 50 23.41 -15.34 0.25
CA GLN A 50 24.56 -15.85 1.00
C GLN A 50 25.78 -14.91 0.88
N SER A 51 26.00 -14.33 -0.29
CA SER A 51 27.06 -13.34 -0.50
C SER A 51 26.83 -12.08 0.34
N ALA A 52 25.58 -11.59 0.44
CA ALA A 52 25.23 -10.47 1.30
C ALA A 52 25.41 -10.80 2.80
N VAL A 53 25.07 -12.02 3.23
CA VAL A 53 25.33 -12.48 4.60
C VAL A 53 26.84 -12.56 4.86
N SER A 54 27.64 -13.03 3.90
CA SER A 54 29.10 -13.08 4.02
C SER A 54 29.72 -11.69 4.11
N ASP A 55 29.25 -10.71 3.33
CA ASP A 55 29.67 -9.31 3.42
C ASP A 55 29.34 -8.73 4.82
N LEU A 56 28.15 -9.04 5.34
CA LEU A 56 27.74 -8.65 6.69
C LEU A 56 28.66 -9.26 7.75
N CYS A 57 28.98 -10.55 7.65
CA CYS A 57 29.93 -11.21 8.55
C CYS A 57 31.30 -10.52 8.56
N GLY A 58 31.82 -10.19 7.38
CA GLY A 58 33.08 -9.45 7.24
C GLY A 58 33.04 -8.09 7.91
N LYS A 59 31.96 -7.32 7.74
CA LYS A 59 31.77 -6.01 8.38
C LYS A 59 31.64 -6.09 9.90
N LEU A 60 31.03 -7.16 10.41
CA LEU A 60 30.86 -7.40 11.85
C LEU A 60 32.08 -8.09 12.49
N GLY A 61 33.12 -8.44 11.70
CA GLY A 61 34.32 -9.11 12.19
C GLY A 61 34.05 -10.52 12.73
N THR A 62 33.10 -11.25 12.15
CA THR A 62 32.74 -12.62 12.57
C THR A 62 32.80 -13.59 11.40
N GLU A 63 33.16 -14.84 11.66
CA GLU A 63 33.18 -15.88 10.63
C GLU A 63 31.79 -16.36 10.22
N SER A 64 30.81 -16.29 11.15
CA SER A 64 29.43 -16.73 10.89
C SER A 64 28.42 -16.02 11.77
N LEU A 65 27.17 -15.94 11.30
CA LEU A 65 26.01 -15.45 12.04
C LEU A 65 25.06 -16.63 12.34
N GLU A 66 24.72 -16.80 13.60
CA GLU A 66 23.60 -17.64 14.05
C GLU A 66 22.41 -16.72 14.26
N TYR A 67 21.33 -16.92 13.51
CA TYR A 67 20.11 -16.13 13.61
C TYR A 67 18.90 -17.04 13.87
N ARG A 68 17.92 -16.50 14.61
CA ARG A 68 16.68 -17.21 14.92
C ARG A 68 15.72 -17.21 13.73
N GLU A 69 15.66 -16.10 13.04
CA GLU A 69 14.73 -15.86 11.94
C GLU A 69 15.39 -15.05 10.81
N MET A 70 14.95 -15.34 9.59
CA MET A 70 15.20 -14.49 8.43
C MET A 70 13.85 -14.07 7.83
N LEU A 71 13.59 -12.76 7.81
CA LEU A 71 12.45 -12.15 7.15
C LEU A 71 12.89 -11.59 5.80
N ALA A 72 11.97 -11.35 4.88
CA ALA A 72 12.34 -10.78 3.59
C ALA A 72 11.31 -9.82 3.01
N THR A 73 11.85 -8.86 2.22
CA THR A 73 11.09 -8.12 1.21
C THR A 73 11.63 -8.43 -0.18
N SER A 74 10.82 -8.26 -1.21
CA SER A 74 11.30 -8.41 -2.57
C SER A 74 10.69 -7.39 -3.53
N SER A 75 11.55 -6.82 -4.38
CA SER A 75 11.19 -6.17 -5.64
C SER A 75 11.84 -6.86 -6.85
N ALA A 76 12.47 -8.02 -6.62
CA ALA A 76 13.06 -8.85 -7.66
C ALA A 76 11.99 -9.43 -8.61
N ALA A 77 12.44 -10.05 -9.70
CA ALA A 77 11.55 -10.63 -10.72
C ALA A 77 10.52 -9.64 -11.31
N GLY A 78 10.80 -8.33 -11.23
CA GLY A 78 9.95 -7.27 -11.77
C GLY A 78 8.76 -6.89 -10.88
N GLY A 79 8.77 -7.29 -9.59
CA GLY A 79 7.72 -6.96 -8.63
C GLY A 79 6.37 -7.62 -8.94
N LEU A 80 5.31 -7.17 -8.27
CA LEU A 80 3.94 -7.64 -8.51
C LEU A 80 3.28 -6.85 -9.64
N LYS A 81 3.34 -7.35 -10.86
CA LYS A 81 2.65 -6.74 -12.01
C LYS A 81 1.14 -6.95 -11.90
N MET A 82 0.38 -5.88 -11.91
CA MET A 82 -1.07 -5.94 -11.77
C MET A 82 -1.81 -5.22 -12.89
N THR A 83 -3.02 -5.70 -13.17
CA THR A 83 -4.04 -4.95 -13.90
C THR A 83 -5.27 -4.79 -13.02
N VAL A 84 -5.95 -3.66 -13.16
CA VAL A 84 -7.12 -3.28 -12.35
C VAL A 84 -8.29 -2.96 -13.27
N HIS A 85 -9.44 -3.54 -12.98
CA HIS A 85 -10.66 -3.41 -13.77
C HIS A 85 -11.82 -3.02 -12.88
N GLY A 86 -12.30 -1.76 -13.00
CA GLY A 86 -13.39 -1.23 -12.21
C GLY A 86 -14.61 -0.82 -13.03
N LEU A 87 -15.67 -0.37 -12.38
CA LEU A 87 -16.89 0.10 -13.05
C LEU A 87 -16.78 1.57 -13.47
N VAL A 88 -16.42 2.45 -12.53
CA VAL A 88 -16.30 3.90 -12.74
C VAL A 88 -14.88 4.32 -12.39
N TYR A 89 -14.25 5.13 -13.27
CA TYR A 89 -12.83 5.48 -13.16
C TYR A 89 -12.50 6.19 -11.85
N ASP A 90 -13.25 7.24 -11.49
CA ASP A 90 -12.99 8.07 -10.31
C ASP A 90 -13.55 7.49 -9.01
N MET A 91 -14.14 6.30 -9.04
CA MET A 91 -14.74 5.60 -7.90
C MET A 91 -14.10 4.22 -7.70
N THR A 92 -14.72 3.18 -8.22
CA THR A 92 -14.32 1.78 -8.00
C THR A 92 -12.96 1.45 -8.60
N ALA A 93 -12.64 1.96 -9.81
CA ALA A 93 -11.32 1.75 -10.40
C ALA A 93 -10.22 2.51 -9.63
N LYS A 94 -10.50 3.74 -9.17
CA LYS A 94 -9.61 4.52 -8.30
C LYS A 94 -9.38 3.80 -6.97
N ALA A 95 -10.43 3.33 -6.29
CA ALA A 95 -10.32 2.61 -5.03
C ALA A 95 -9.48 1.33 -5.17
N ALA A 96 -9.71 0.55 -6.21
CA ALA A 96 -8.94 -0.66 -6.50
C ALA A 96 -7.48 -0.35 -6.84
N ARG A 97 -7.21 0.74 -7.59
CA ARG A 97 -5.86 1.24 -7.85
C ARG A 97 -5.13 1.60 -6.56
N GLU A 98 -5.77 2.33 -5.67
CA GLU A 98 -5.19 2.71 -4.37
C GLU A 98 -4.91 1.48 -3.49
N ALA A 99 -5.78 0.46 -3.53
CA ALA A 99 -5.53 -0.81 -2.85
C ALA A 99 -4.28 -1.50 -3.42
N ALA A 100 -4.18 -1.63 -4.74
CA ALA A 100 -3.08 -2.31 -5.41
C ALA A 100 -1.73 -1.59 -5.17
N LEU A 101 -1.68 -0.26 -5.34
CA LEU A 101 -0.48 0.53 -5.10
C LEU A 101 -0.04 0.48 -3.63
N GLY A 102 -0.98 0.64 -2.70
CA GLY A 102 -0.71 0.58 -1.26
C GLY A 102 -0.22 -0.80 -0.78
N ALA A 103 -0.56 -1.88 -1.47
CA ALA A 103 -0.04 -3.23 -1.22
C ALA A 103 1.39 -3.44 -1.76
N GLY A 104 1.91 -2.51 -2.56
CA GLY A 104 3.21 -2.63 -3.22
C GLY A 104 3.15 -3.13 -4.67
N GLY A 105 1.94 -3.24 -5.25
CA GLY A 105 1.76 -3.63 -6.64
C GLY A 105 2.28 -2.59 -7.63
N ILE A 106 2.67 -3.07 -8.83
CA ILE A 106 3.05 -2.25 -9.97
C ILE A 106 1.93 -2.31 -10.99
N LEU A 107 1.24 -1.19 -11.20
CA LEU A 107 0.12 -1.14 -12.11
C LEU A 107 0.57 -0.91 -13.55
N HIS A 108 0.23 -1.84 -14.41
CA HIS A 108 0.50 -1.75 -15.85
C HIS A 108 -0.72 -1.34 -16.66
N TYR A 109 -1.92 -1.61 -16.16
CA TYR A 109 -3.15 -1.27 -16.86
C TYR A 109 -4.32 -1.09 -15.92
N VAL A 110 -5.09 -0.02 -16.12
CA VAL A 110 -6.32 0.27 -15.38
C VAL A 110 -7.44 0.53 -16.38
N THR A 111 -8.59 -0.11 -16.19
CA THR A 111 -9.79 0.12 -17.01
C THR A 111 -10.99 0.46 -16.16
N ALA A 112 -11.96 1.13 -16.76
CA ALA A 112 -13.26 1.39 -16.17
C ALA A 112 -14.38 1.05 -17.17
N GLY A 113 -15.46 0.45 -16.68
CA GLY A 113 -16.57 -0.07 -17.48
C GLY A 113 -16.29 -1.44 -18.07
N ARG A 114 -17.05 -1.83 -19.10
CA ARG A 114 -16.91 -3.13 -19.75
C ARG A 114 -15.60 -3.24 -20.52
N LEU A 115 -14.89 -4.35 -20.31
CA LEU A 115 -13.69 -4.71 -21.05
C LEU A 115 -14.02 -4.91 -22.54
N ARG A 116 -13.07 -4.55 -23.39
CA ARG A 116 -13.12 -4.73 -24.84
C ARG A 116 -12.07 -5.74 -25.28
N ARG A 117 -12.17 -6.22 -26.50
CA ARG A 117 -11.16 -7.13 -27.09
C ARG A 117 -9.75 -6.54 -27.07
N THR A 118 -9.62 -5.22 -27.25
CA THR A 118 -8.35 -4.49 -27.15
C THR A 118 -7.76 -4.52 -25.75
N ASP A 119 -8.60 -4.50 -24.72
CA ASP A 119 -8.17 -4.57 -23.31
C ASP A 119 -7.64 -5.96 -23.00
N LEU A 120 -8.33 -7.02 -23.47
CA LEU A 120 -7.86 -8.40 -23.35
C LEU A 120 -6.51 -8.62 -24.06
N ALA A 121 -6.31 -8.00 -25.23
CA ALA A 121 -5.04 -8.08 -25.95
C ALA A 121 -3.89 -7.46 -25.11
N LYS A 122 -4.14 -6.30 -24.49
CA LYS A 122 -3.19 -5.66 -23.58
C LYS A 122 -2.90 -6.49 -22.34
N ILE A 123 -3.92 -7.08 -21.70
CA ILE A 123 -3.73 -7.95 -20.54
C ILE A 123 -2.85 -9.15 -20.93
N LYS A 124 -3.08 -9.75 -22.11
CA LYS A 124 -2.24 -10.85 -22.64
C LYS A 124 -0.79 -10.43 -22.89
N GLU A 125 -0.58 -9.22 -23.39
CA GLU A 125 0.75 -8.65 -23.63
C GLU A 125 1.49 -8.39 -22.31
N ILE A 126 0.83 -7.77 -21.34
CA ILE A 126 1.37 -7.43 -20.02
C ILE A 126 1.72 -8.69 -19.23
N ARG A 127 0.93 -9.74 -19.32
CA ARG A 127 1.03 -10.96 -18.51
C ARG A 127 1.16 -10.61 -17.03
N PRO A 128 0.10 -10.04 -16.42
CA PRO A 128 0.15 -9.65 -15.02
C PRO A 128 0.31 -10.88 -14.12
N ASN A 129 0.87 -10.67 -12.94
CA ASN A 129 0.95 -11.71 -11.90
C ASN A 129 -0.37 -11.80 -11.12
N LEU A 130 -1.17 -10.73 -11.12
CA LEU A 130 -2.44 -10.64 -10.40
C LEU A 130 -3.40 -9.70 -11.14
N ILE A 131 -4.66 -10.10 -11.23
CA ILE A 131 -5.74 -9.28 -11.80
C ILE A 131 -6.69 -8.88 -10.68
N LEU A 132 -6.98 -7.58 -10.53
CA LEU A 132 -7.96 -7.07 -9.57
C LEU A 132 -9.21 -6.62 -10.29
N ILE A 133 -10.35 -7.21 -9.94
CA ILE A 133 -11.67 -6.83 -10.43
C ILE A 133 -12.44 -6.16 -9.29
N ALA A 134 -12.90 -4.93 -9.54
CA ALA A 134 -13.78 -4.18 -8.65
C ALA A 134 -14.94 -3.60 -9.46
N GLY A 135 -16.10 -3.44 -8.83
CA GLY A 135 -17.21 -2.81 -9.54
C GLY A 135 -18.53 -2.90 -8.80
N GLY A 136 -19.30 -1.82 -8.95
CA GLY A 136 -20.51 -1.61 -8.19
C GLY A 136 -20.27 -1.30 -6.71
N VAL A 137 -21.09 -0.45 -6.12
CA VAL A 137 -21.27 -0.41 -4.66
C VAL A 137 -22.04 -1.65 -4.23
N ASP A 138 -21.99 -2.01 -2.95
CA ASP A 138 -22.76 -3.15 -2.46
C ASP A 138 -24.25 -2.95 -2.71
N TYR A 139 -24.90 -3.99 -3.22
CA TYR A 139 -26.32 -3.99 -3.66
C TYR A 139 -26.63 -3.05 -4.84
N GLY A 140 -25.57 -2.53 -5.53
CA GLY A 140 -25.71 -1.68 -6.71
C GLY A 140 -25.55 -2.43 -8.03
N GLU A 141 -24.83 -1.82 -8.99
CA GLU A 141 -24.60 -2.39 -10.32
C GLU A 141 -23.80 -3.70 -10.24
N ARG A 142 -24.21 -4.72 -10.98
CA ARG A 142 -23.71 -6.10 -10.90
C ARG A 142 -23.09 -6.59 -12.20
N ASP A 143 -23.70 -6.24 -13.33
CA ASP A 143 -23.46 -6.90 -14.61
C ASP A 143 -22.09 -6.63 -15.21
N THR A 144 -21.54 -5.43 -15.00
CA THR A 144 -20.24 -5.05 -15.58
C THR A 144 -19.10 -5.88 -15.01
N ALA A 145 -19.08 -6.08 -13.67
CA ALA A 145 -18.03 -6.85 -13.02
C ALA A 145 -18.11 -8.33 -13.41
N ILE A 146 -19.30 -8.90 -13.50
CA ILE A 146 -19.55 -10.27 -13.98
C ILE A 146 -19.05 -10.43 -15.42
N ALA A 147 -19.50 -9.55 -16.34
CA ALA A 147 -19.08 -9.60 -17.74
C ALA A 147 -17.54 -9.46 -17.90
N ASN A 148 -16.91 -8.61 -17.09
CA ASN A 148 -15.44 -8.48 -17.08
C ASN A 148 -14.75 -9.76 -16.59
N ALA A 149 -15.28 -10.39 -15.56
CA ALA A 149 -14.80 -11.66 -15.03
C ALA A 149 -14.88 -12.79 -16.09
N GLU A 150 -16.03 -12.93 -16.77
CA GLU A 150 -16.22 -13.88 -17.85
C GLU A 150 -15.21 -13.67 -19.01
N MET A 151 -15.00 -12.40 -19.40
CA MET A 151 -14.05 -12.06 -20.45
C MET A 151 -12.61 -12.40 -20.03
N ILE A 152 -12.22 -12.11 -18.78
CA ILE A 152 -10.90 -12.46 -18.24
C ILE A 152 -10.76 -13.99 -18.18
N ARG A 153 -11.76 -14.70 -17.70
CA ARG A 153 -11.77 -16.17 -17.65
C ARG A 153 -11.60 -16.79 -19.04
N SER A 154 -12.26 -16.21 -20.06
CA SER A 154 -12.17 -16.69 -21.45
C SER A 154 -10.75 -16.65 -22.04
N MET A 155 -9.83 -15.87 -21.45
CA MET A 155 -8.42 -15.83 -21.87
C MET A 155 -7.64 -17.09 -21.48
N ASN A 156 -8.10 -17.85 -20.51
CA ASN A 156 -7.48 -19.07 -19.97
C ASN A 156 -6.00 -18.92 -19.59
N LEU A 157 -5.66 -17.79 -18.96
CA LEU A 157 -4.27 -17.45 -18.62
C LEU A 157 -3.81 -18.01 -17.27
N LYS A 158 -4.71 -18.57 -16.47
CA LYS A 158 -4.42 -19.10 -15.11
C LYS A 158 -3.73 -18.08 -14.19
N ILE A 159 -4.10 -16.81 -14.33
CA ILE A 159 -3.60 -15.73 -13.49
C ILE A 159 -4.53 -15.59 -12.29
N PRO A 160 -4.00 -15.50 -11.05
CA PRO A 160 -4.81 -15.26 -9.86
C PRO A 160 -5.67 -14.00 -9.99
N VAL A 161 -6.92 -14.08 -9.55
CA VAL A 161 -7.89 -12.98 -9.59
C VAL A 161 -8.28 -12.60 -8.18
N VAL A 162 -8.21 -11.33 -7.84
CA VAL A 162 -8.82 -10.75 -6.64
C VAL A 162 -10.12 -10.08 -7.04
N TYR A 163 -11.21 -10.45 -6.39
CA TYR A 163 -12.49 -9.78 -6.52
C TYR A 163 -12.79 -8.95 -5.28
N ALA A 164 -12.90 -7.64 -5.46
CA ALA A 164 -13.13 -6.66 -4.41
C ALA A 164 -14.27 -5.68 -4.78
N GLY A 165 -15.36 -6.21 -5.32
CA GLY A 165 -16.54 -5.47 -5.76
C GLY A 165 -17.81 -5.83 -4.98
N ASN A 166 -18.95 -5.53 -5.59
CA ASN A 166 -20.29 -5.74 -5.03
C ASN A 166 -20.46 -7.12 -4.40
N VAL A 167 -20.86 -7.16 -3.14
CA VAL A 167 -21.02 -8.38 -2.34
C VAL A 167 -21.99 -9.40 -2.98
N GLU A 168 -23.01 -8.93 -3.72
CA GLU A 168 -23.98 -9.80 -4.38
C GLU A 168 -23.40 -10.63 -5.54
N ASN A 169 -22.23 -10.26 -6.06
CA ASN A 169 -21.58 -10.99 -7.15
C ASN A 169 -20.65 -12.11 -6.68
N GLN A 170 -20.41 -12.26 -5.37
CA GLN A 170 -19.39 -13.16 -4.86
C GLN A 170 -19.62 -14.63 -5.26
N GLU A 171 -20.87 -15.11 -5.23
CA GLU A 171 -21.19 -16.48 -5.65
C GLU A 171 -21.00 -16.68 -7.17
N GLU A 172 -21.39 -15.70 -7.97
CA GLU A 172 -21.19 -15.74 -9.43
C GLU A 172 -19.69 -15.76 -9.78
N MET A 173 -18.86 -15.01 -9.04
CA MET A 173 -17.41 -15.03 -9.22
C MET A 173 -16.81 -16.42 -8.94
N ARG A 174 -17.33 -17.15 -7.92
CA ARG A 174 -16.90 -18.54 -7.65
C ARG A 174 -17.26 -19.50 -8.77
N LEU A 175 -18.42 -19.30 -9.40
CA LEU A 175 -18.84 -20.10 -10.56
C LEU A 175 -17.99 -19.81 -11.80
N ILE A 176 -17.59 -18.55 -12.02
CA ILE A 176 -16.75 -18.14 -13.15
C ILE A 176 -15.30 -18.65 -13.00
N PHE A 177 -14.76 -18.65 -11.76
CA PHE A 177 -13.39 -19.08 -11.45
C PHE A 177 -13.39 -20.28 -10.49
N PRO A 178 -13.80 -21.49 -10.92
CA PRO A 178 -13.84 -22.65 -10.06
C PRO A 178 -12.44 -23.16 -9.71
N GLU A 179 -12.18 -23.40 -8.42
CA GLU A 179 -10.90 -23.94 -7.93
C GLU A 179 -10.57 -25.32 -8.53
N GLU A 180 -11.59 -26.15 -8.77
CA GLU A 180 -11.49 -27.48 -9.37
C GLU A 180 -10.85 -27.45 -10.78
N GLU A 181 -10.96 -26.33 -11.47
CA GLU A 181 -10.32 -26.10 -12.78
C GLU A 181 -8.93 -25.48 -12.67
N GLY A 182 -8.38 -25.34 -11.46
CA GLY A 182 -7.07 -24.73 -11.19
C GLY A 182 -7.06 -23.21 -11.31
N GLU A 183 -8.22 -22.56 -11.13
CA GLU A 183 -8.32 -21.11 -11.01
C GLU A 183 -8.04 -20.67 -9.57
N GLN A 184 -7.36 -19.54 -9.40
CA GLN A 184 -7.12 -18.94 -8.09
C GLN A 184 -7.94 -17.67 -7.96
N LEU A 185 -8.99 -17.71 -7.14
CA LEU A 185 -9.86 -16.58 -6.87
C LEU A 185 -9.79 -16.21 -5.39
N TYR A 186 -9.47 -14.95 -5.13
CA TYR A 186 -9.53 -14.35 -3.80
C TYR A 186 -10.71 -13.38 -3.73
N ILE A 187 -11.71 -13.71 -2.91
CA ILE A 187 -12.84 -12.81 -2.66
C ILE A 187 -12.58 -12.03 -1.39
N VAL A 188 -12.70 -10.72 -1.49
CA VAL A 188 -12.46 -9.79 -0.38
C VAL A 188 -13.62 -8.78 -0.29
N GLU A 189 -13.69 -8.06 0.82
CA GLU A 189 -14.64 -6.98 0.98
C GLU A 189 -14.50 -5.94 -0.14
N ASN A 190 -15.62 -5.34 -0.53
CA ASN A 190 -15.65 -4.34 -1.59
C ASN A 190 -14.75 -3.14 -1.23
N VAL A 191 -13.88 -2.74 -2.15
CA VAL A 191 -13.00 -1.55 -1.97
C VAL A 191 -13.77 -0.23 -1.97
N TYR A 192 -15.00 -0.25 -2.50
CA TYR A 192 -15.89 0.93 -2.56
C TYR A 192 -17.33 0.52 -2.23
N PRO A 193 -17.61 0.10 -0.96
CA PRO A 193 -18.88 -0.52 -0.57
C PRO A 193 -20.07 0.42 -0.66
N LYS A 194 -19.83 1.71 -0.51
CA LYS A 194 -20.85 2.79 -0.60
C LYS A 194 -20.26 3.99 -1.33
N ILE A 195 -21.11 4.87 -1.83
CA ILE A 195 -20.67 6.15 -2.38
C ILE A 195 -19.90 6.92 -1.30
N ASP A 196 -18.75 7.45 -1.68
CA ASP A 196 -17.81 8.19 -0.83
C ASP A 196 -17.26 7.41 0.37
N ALA A 197 -17.25 6.08 0.30
CA ALA A 197 -16.64 5.22 1.32
C ALA A 197 -15.56 4.31 0.70
N LEU A 198 -14.31 4.50 1.10
CA LEU A 198 -13.18 3.66 0.71
C LEU A 198 -12.94 2.56 1.77
N ASN A 199 -12.71 1.33 1.32
CA ASN A 199 -12.37 0.17 2.15
C ASN A 199 -11.21 -0.61 1.50
N VAL A 200 -10.03 -0.02 1.44
CA VAL A 200 -8.88 -0.54 0.69
C VAL A 200 -8.02 -1.53 1.47
N GLU A 201 -8.02 -1.48 2.80
CA GLU A 201 -7.11 -2.27 3.64
C GLU A 201 -7.31 -3.79 3.53
N PRO A 202 -8.55 -4.34 3.52
CA PRO A 202 -8.74 -5.79 3.33
C PRO A 202 -8.17 -6.27 1.99
N CYS A 203 -8.36 -5.49 0.93
CA CYS A 203 -7.84 -5.81 -0.40
C CYS A 203 -6.30 -5.75 -0.44
N ARG A 204 -5.68 -4.78 0.22
CA ARG A 204 -4.21 -4.66 0.35
C ARG A 204 -3.61 -5.92 0.96
N LYS A 205 -4.19 -6.41 2.05
CA LYS A 205 -3.73 -7.62 2.72
C LYS A 205 -3.76 -8.83 1.79
N VAL A 206 -4.87 -9.05 1.10
CA VAL A 206 -5.02 -10.18 0.17
C VAL A 206 -4.04 -10.07 -1.01
N ILE A 207 -3.80 -8.86 -1.51
CA ILE A 207 -2.80 -8.65 -2.57
C ILE A 207 -1.38 -8.99 -2.07
N GLN A 208 -1.03 -8.64 -0.82
CA GLN A 208 0.26 -9.01 -0.22
C GLN A 208 0.39 -10.52 -0.06
N ASP A 209 -0.65 -11.20 0.42
CA ASP A 209 -0.68 -12.65 0.57
C ASP A 209 -0.55 -13.37 -0.79
N ALA A 210 -1.24 -12.86 -1.82
CA ALA A 210 -1.13 -13.35 -3.18
C ALA A 210 0.27 -13.10 -3.79
N PHE A 211 0.90 -11.96 -3.48
CA PHE A 211 2.29 -11.70 -3.88
C PHE A 211 3.24 -12.73 -3.30
N GLU A 212 3.11 -13.03 -2.01
CA GLU A 212 3.97 -14.01 -1.33
C GLU A 212 3.90 -15.39 -2.00
N GLN A 213 2.69 -15.83 -2.36
CA GLN A 213 2.51 -17.09 -3.06
C GLN A 213 3.13 -17.08 -4.47
N ASN A 214 3.02 -15.97 -5.18
CA ASN A 214 3.52 -15.86 -6.56
C ASN A 214 5.02 -15.64 -6.65
N ILE A 215 5.63 -14.88 -5.74
CA ILE A 215 7.06 -14.56 -5.80
C ILE A 215 7.93 -15.82 -5.69
N THR A 216 7.49 -16.81 -4.92
CA THR A 216 8.20 -18.07 -4.74
C THR A 216 8.19 -18.96 -5.99
N HIS A 217 7.31 -18.66 -6.95
CA HIS A 217 7.26 -19.34 -8.26
C HIS A 217 7.95 -18.54 -9.37
N ALA A 218 8.45 -17.34 -9.06
CA ALA A 218 9.18 -16.55 -10.05
C ALA A 218 10.57 -17.19 -10.32
N PRO A 219 11.04 -17.20 -11.59
CA PRO A 219 12.34 -17.77 -11.94
C PRO A 219 13.47 -17.20 -11.06
N GLY A 220 14.26 -18.10 -10.48
CA GLY A 220 15.35 -17.77 -9.57
C GLY A 220 14.94 -17.47 -8.12
N MET A 221 13.64 -17.49 -7.81
CA MET A 221 13.10 -17.28 -6.46
C MET A 221 12.58 -18.57 -5.80
N GLU A 222 12.65 -19.70 -6.49
CA GLU A 222 12.06 -20.98 -6.05
C GLU A 222 12.57 -21.44 -4.68
N HIS A 223 13.83 -21.13 -4.38
CA HIS A 223 14.49 -21.54 -3.14
C HIS A 223 14.48 -20.50 -2.02
N VAL A 224 13.85 -19.33 -2.24
CA VAL A 224 13.83 -18.27 -1.22
C VAL A 224 13.20 -18.75 0.10
N ARG A 225 12.20 -19.64 0.01
CA ARG A 225 11.50 -20.21 1.16
C ARG A 225 12.39 -21.09 2.05
N GLU A 226 13.44 -21.66 1.51
CA GLU A 226 14.39 -22.48 2.28
C GLU A 226 15.19 -21.62 3.27
N MET A 227 15.34 -20.34 3.00
CA MET A 227 16.14 -19.40 3.80
C MET A 227 15.30 -18.47 4.66
N VAL A 228 14.06 -18.15 4.24
CA VAL A 228 13.19 -17.18 4.90
C VAL A 228 12.17 -17.86 5.80
N THR A 229 12.05 -17.41 7.04
CA THR A 229 11.17 -17.99 8.08
C THR A 229 9.81 -17.31 8.18
N GLY A 230 9.62 -16.14 7.55
CA GLY A 230 8.39 -15.37 7.58
C GLY A 230 7.83 -15.10 6.19
N PRO A 231 6.78 -14.30 6.08
CA PRO A 231 6.22 -13.87 4.81
C PRO A 231 7.22 -13.01 4.02
N ILE A 232 7.14 -13.09 2.68
CA ILE A 232 7.89 -12.23 1.77
C ILE A 232 6.93 -11.18 1.25
N ILE A 233 7.13 -9.92 1.59
CA ILE A 233 6.26 -8.83 1.15
C ILE A 233 6.96 -7.95 0.10
N PRO A 234 6.19 -7.26 -0.77
CA PRO A 234 6.78 -6.30 -1.69
C PRO A 234 7.54 -5.21 -0.93
N THR A 235 8.77 -4.89 -1.36
CA THR A 235 9.58 -3.85 -0.70
C THR A 235 8.82 -2.53 -0.52
N PRO A 236 8.12 -2.00 -1.53
CA PRO A 236 7.34 -0.78 -1.32
C PRO A 236 6.15 -0.95 -0.37
N GLY A 237 5.60 -2.16 -0.27
CA GLY A 237 4.59 -2.50 0.74
C GLY A 237 5.18 -2.44 2.15
N ALA A 238 6.41 -2.91 2.33
CA ALA A 238 7.13 -2.82 3.60
C ALA A 238 7.40 -1.36 4.00
N VAL A 239 7.82 -0.50 3.07
CA VAL A 239 7.98 0.94 3.33
C VAL A 239 6.65 1.58 3.76
N MET A 240 5.53 1.19 3.14
CA MET A 240 4.20 1.66 3.56
C MET A 240 3.85 1.21 5.00
N GLU A 241 4.14 -0.04 5.37
CA GLU A 241 3.91 -0.51 6.74
C GLU A 241 4.77 0.27 7.76
N CYS A 242 6.02 0.56 7.40
CA CYS A 242 6.89 1.43 8.19
C CYS A 242 6.33 2.87 8.29
N THR A 243 5.81 3.42 7.21
CA THR A 243 5.16 4.74 7.18
C THR A 243 3.92 4.78 8.08
N LYS A 244 3.11 3.72 8.08
CA LYS A 244 1.97 3.58 9.00
C LYS A 244 2.42 3.53 10.47
N LEU A 245 3.50 2.80 10.76
CA LEU A 245 4.07 2.76 12.11
C LEU A 245 4.55 4.16 12.56
N LEU A 246 5.25 4.89 11.69
CA LEU A 246 5.67 6.27 11.98
C LEU A 246 4.47 7.19 12.25
N TYR A 247 3.38 7.04 11.49
CA TYR A 247 2.17 7.84 11.69
C TYR A 247 1.59 7.69 13.09
N GLU A 248 1.66 6.51 13.70
CA GLU A 248 1.15 6.25 15.05
C GLU A 248 1.85 7.09 16.11
N TYR A 249 3.09 7.50 15.87
CA TYR A 249 3.89 8.32 16.79
C TYR A 249 3.93 9.79 16.38
N LEU A 250 4.12 10.06 15.10
CA LEU A 250 4.41 11.40 14.58
C LEU A 250 3.18 12.14 14.02
N GLY A 251 2.12 11.41 13.68
CA GLY A 251 0.96 11.96 12.95
C GLY A 251 1.27 12.12 11.46
N ASP A 252 0.65 13.11 10.83
CA ASP A 252 0.67 13.29 9.38
C ASP A 252 2.09 13.43 8.82
N LEU A 253 2.44 12.53 7.89
CA LEU A 253 3.77 12.49 7.28
C LEU A 253 3.75 11.97 5.84
N ILE A 254 4.82 12.28 5.12
CA ILE A 254 5.17 11.64 3.86
C ILE A 254 6.54 10.99 3.94
N VAL A 255 6.73 9.91 3.20
CA VAL A 255 8.00 9.21 3.02
C VAL A 255 8.33 9.16 1.54
N LEU A 256 9.51 9.60 1.18
CA LEU A 256 10.10 9.54 -0.16
C LEU A 256 11.12 8.40 -0.19
N ASP A 257 10.94 7.47 -1.11
CA ASP A 257 11.92 6.42 -1.42
C ASP A 257 12.45 6.67 -2.83
N VAL A 258 13.65 7.25 -2.92
CA VAL A 258 14.28 7.57 -4.21
C VAL A 258 15.29 6.49 -4.58
N GLY A 259 14.87 5.66 -5.52
CA GLY A 259 15.65 4.56 -6.05
C GLY A 259 16.25 4.83 -7.43
N GLY A 260 17.10 3.91 -7.88
CA GLY A 260 17.70 3.99 -9.22
C GLY A 260 16.70 3.80 -10.36
N ALA A 261 15.63 3.05 -10.17
CA ALA A 261 14.63 2.72 -11.18
C ALA A 261 13.33 3.51 -11.05
N THR A 262 12.89 3.79 -9.83
CA THR A 262 11.64 4.48 -9.50
C THR A 262 11.86 5.47 -8.36
N THR A 263 10.94 6.42 -8.24
CA THR A 263 10.73 7.22 -7.03
C THR A 263 9.34 6.92 -6.50
N ASP A 264 9.27 6.51 -5.24
CA ASP A 264 8.03 6.20 -4.55
C ASP A 264 7.73 7.27 -3.50
N LEU A 265 6.47 7.72 -3.44
CA LEU A 265 6.00 8.59 -2.37
C LEU A 265 4.87 7.91 -1.62
N HIS A 266 5.05 7.78 -0.31
CA HIS A 266 4.07 7.26 0.63
C HIS A 266 3.55 8.38 1.50
N SER A 267 2.25 8.49 1.70
CA SER A 267 1.65 9.42 2.65
C SER A 267 0.71 8.70 3.60
N VAL A 268 0.74 9.11 4.86
CA VAL A 268 -0.31 8.79 5.83
C VAL A 268 -0.76 10.10 6.44
N THR A 269 -1.91 10.59 5.98
CA THR A 269 -2.43 11.91 6.35
C THR A 269 -3.94 11.87 6.46
N VAL A 270 -4.47 12.80 7.24
CA VAL A 270 -5.91 13.09 7.32
C VAL A 270 -6.14 14.47 6.72
N GLU A 271 -7.21 14.61 5.97
CA GLU A 271 -7.58 15.88 5.36
C GLU A 271 -7.86 16.94 6.44
N SER A 272 -7.39 18.17 6.21
CA SER A 272 -7.76 19.33 7.03
C SER A 272 -9.27 19.62 6.91
N ASP A 273 -9.90 20.15 7.96
CA ASP A 273 -11.32 20.50 7.95
C ASP A 273 -11.70 21.44 6.79
N GLN A 274 -10.77 22.29 6.36
CA GLN A 274 -10.97 23.22 5.26
C GLN A 274 -11.01 22.48 3.92
N VAL A 275 -10.03 21.61 3.68
CA VAL A 275 -9.94 20.82 2.44
C VAL A 275 -11.03 19.77 2.38
N ALA A 276 -11.34 19.09 3.47
CA ALA A 276 -12.39 18.06 3.54
C ALA A 276 -13.77 18.57 3.06
N ARG A 277 -14.09 19.85 3.33
CA ARG A 277 -15.34 20.47 2.87
C ARG A 277 -15.35 20.77 1.37
N LEU A 278 -14.20 20.81 0.73
CA LEU A 278 -14.03 21.11 -0.70
C LEU A 278 -13.80 19.85 -1.53
N MET A 279 -13.54 18.69 -0.88
CA MET A 279 -13.24 17.43 -1.55
C MET A 279 -14.41 16.96 -2.40
N ILE A 280 -14.12 16.60 -3.65
CA ILE A 280 -15.09 16.03 -4.59
C ILE A 280 -15.11 14.51 -4.58
N SER A 281 -14.10 13.87 -4.01
CA SER A 281 -14.03 12.42 -3.83
C SER A 281 -13.09 12.07 -2.67
N PRO A 282 -13.37 10.98 -1.92
CA PRO A 282 -12.51 10.59 -0.81
C PRO A 282 -11.14 10.11 -1.28
N GLU A 283 -10.12 10.31 -0.42
CA GLU A 283 -8.79 9.76 -0.58
C GLU A 283 -8.50 8.77 0.56
N PRO A 284 -7.71 7.70 0.31
CA PRO A 284 -7.33 6.80 1.39
C PRO A 284 -6.40 7.50 2.37
N LYS A 285 -6.53 7.20 3.67
CA LYS A 285 -5.63 7.73 4.71
C LYS A 285 -4.17 7.45 4.38
N ALA A 286 -3.86 6.21 4.02
CA ALA A 286 -2.53 5.80 3.55
C ALA A 286 -2.55 5.67 2.02
N LYS A 287 -1.73 6.45 1.32
CA LYS A 287 -1.63 6.46 -0.15
C LYS A 287 -0.18 6.30 -0.60
N ARG A 288 0.02 5.58 -1.70
CA ARG A 288 1.31 5.46 -2.40
C ARG A 288 1.16 5.82 -3.86
N THR A 289 2.12 6.55 -4.39
CA THR A 289 2.34 6.70 -5.84
C THR A 289 3.71 6.17 -6.21
N VAL A 290 3.82 5.67 -7.42
CA VAL A 290 5.05 5.11 -8.01
C VAL A 290 5.33 5.87 -9.29
N GLU A 291 6.46 6.55 -9.31
CA GLU A 291 6.91 7.30 -10.47
C GLU A 291 8.00 6.50 -11.19
N GLY A 292 7.57 5.70 -12.16
CA GLY A 292 8.46 4.82 -12.92
C GLY A 292 9.38 5.56 -13.89
N ASP A 293 9.12 6.83 -14.16
CA ASP A 293 9.94 7.70 -14.99
C ASP A 293 10.93 8.56 -14.18
N LEU A 294 10.86 8.53 -12.86
CA LEU A 294 11.67 9.35 -11.96
C LEU A 294 12.79 8.57 -11.23
N GLY A 295 13.22 7.44 -11.77
CA GLY A 295 14.38 6.71 -11.27
C GLY A 295 15.69 7.39 -11.65
N VAL A 296 16.54 7.68 -10.65
CA VAL A 296 17.74 8.50 -10.85
C VAL A 296 18.91 7.77 -11.52
N TYR A 297 18.80 6.47 -11.79
CA TYR A 297 19.84 5.71 -12.51
C TYR A 297 19.32 5.03 -13.79
N VAL A 298 18.40 4.09 -13.67
CA VAL A 298 17.87 3.32 -14.82
C VAL A 298 17.10 4.23 -15.76
N ASN A 299 16.25 5.09 -15.20
CA ASN A 299 15.38 6.00 -15.93
C ASN A 299 15.91 7.46 -15.96
N ARG A 300 17.20 7.66 -15.70
CA ARG A 300 17.82 9.00 -15.64
C ARG A 300 17.54 9.89 -16.84
N TRP A 301 17.48 9.31 -18.04
CA TRP A 301 17.20 10.09 -19.26
C TRP A 301 15.82 10.73 -19.27
N LYS A 302 14.83 10.08 -18.65
CA LYS A 302 13.49 10.67 -18.48
C LYS A 302 13.50 11.80 -17.46
N VAL A 303 14.33 11.69 -16.43
CA VAL A 303 14.53 12.79 -15.46
C VAL A 303 15.25 13.96 -16.13
N VAL A 304 16.26 13.69 -16.96
CA VAL A 304 16.94 14.71 -17.79
C VAL A 304 15.95 15.42 -18.71
N GLU A 305 15.07 14.67 -19.38
CA GLU A 305 14.00 15.22 -20.22
C GLU A 305 13.03 16.09 -19.42
N SER A 306 12.67 15.68 -18.19
CA SER A 306 11.81 16.45 -17.29
C SER A 306 12.43 17.79 -16.86
N ILE A 307 13.73 17.81 -16.54
CA ILE A 307 14.47 19.04 -16.22
C ILE A 307 14.59 19.94 -17.45
N GLY A 308 14.76 19.35 -18.62
CA GLY A 308 15.19 19.98 -19.86
C GLY A 308 16.71 19.98 -20.01
N GLU A 309 17.18 19.39 -21.11
CA GLU A 309 18.62 19.11 -21.34
C GLU A 309 19.49 20.39 -21.28
N GLU A 310 19.01 21.51 -21.85
CA GLU A 310 19.75 22.79 -21.82
C GLU A 310 19.85 23.35 -20.40
N LYS A 311 18.76 23.29 -19.63
CA LYS A 311 18.73 23.75 -18.25
C LYS A 311 19.67 22.91 -17.36
N LEU A 312 19.64 21.59 -17.52
CA LEU A 312 20.55 20.71 -16.77
C LEU A 312 22.02 20.97 -17.14
N ARG A 313 22.32 21.19 -18.44
CA ARG A 313 23.68 21.53 -18.89
C ARG A 313 24.16 22.83 -18.28
N GLU A 314 23.31 23.84 -18.17
CA GLU A 314 23.62 25.11 -17.52
C GLU A 314 23.91 24.91 -16.02
N GLN A 315 23.04 24.19 -15.31
CA GLN A 315 23.25 23.87 -13.89
C GLN A 315 24.55 23.10 -13.63
N CYS A 316 24.87 22.11 -14.47
CA CYS A 316 26.15 21.37 -14.37
C CYS A 316 27.35 22.31 -14.58
N ARG A 317 27.26 23.22 -15.56
CA ARG A 317 28.32 24.21 -15.84
C ARG A 317 28.50 25.19 -14.68
N GLU A 318 27.44 25.67 -14.08
CA GLU A 318 27.48 26.53 -12.89
C GLU A 318 28.16 25.84 -11.70
N GLN A 319 28.01 24.50 -11.58
CA GLN A 319 28.64 23.68 -10.58
C GLN A 319 30.05 23.20 -10.97
N GLY A 320 30.57 23.60 -12.13
CA GLY A 320 31.96 23.40 -12.57
C GLY A 320 32.24 22.06 -13.24
N PHE A 321 31.24 21.35 -13.81
CA PHE A 321 31.44 20.08 -14.50
C PHE A 321 30.63 19.95 -15.80
N SER A 322 31.01 18.98 -16.67
CA SER A 322 30.29 18.67 -17.91
C SER A 322 29.18 17.66 -17.66
N MET A 323 27.95 18.00 -18.06
CA MET A 323 26.81 17.09 -18.03
C MET A 323 27.08 15.82 -18.84
N GLU A 324 27.61 15.97 -20.05
CA GLU A 324 27.88 14.86 -20.97
C GLU A 324 28.87 13.86 -20.36
N HIS A 325 29.99 14.37 -19.84
CA HIS A 325 30.99 13.53 -19.19
C HIS A 325 30.45 12.81 -17.96
N ALA A 326 29.72 13.51 -17.10
CA ALA A 326 29.11 12.93 -15.92
C ALA A 326 28.07 11.85 -16.27
N LEU A 327 27.26 12.03 -17.34
CA LEU A 327 26.28 11.04 -17.81
C LEU A 327 26.94 9.80 -18.45
N GLU A 328 28.10 9.96 -19.12
CA GLU A 328 28.88 8.85 -19.70
C GLU A 328 29.52 7.97 -18.62
N THR A 329 30.04 8.59 -17.57
CA THR A 329 30.71 7.88 -16.46
C THR A 329 29.76 7.43 -15.36
N TYR A 330 28.46 7.72 -15.50
CA TYR A 330 27.42 7.56 -14.50
C TYR A 330 27.27 6.12 -13.99
N ARG A 331 27.36 5.95 -12.69
CA ARG A 331 27.25 4.65 -12.00
C ARG A 331 26.07 4.60 -11.07
N ALA A 332 25.55 3.40 -10.82
CA ALA A 332 24.44 3.16 -9.89
C ALA A 332 24.75 3.69 -8.47
N ILE A 333 26.01 3.62 -8.05
CA ILE A 333 26.52 4.24 -6.83
C ILE A 333 27.59 5.25 -7.26
N PRO A 334 27.35 6.57 -7.13
CA PRO A 334 28.29 7.59 -7.53
C PRO A 334 29.59 7.50 -6.72
N LYS A 335 30.73 7.70 -7.39
CA LYS A 335 32.09 7.62 -6.79
C LYS A 335 32.87 8.90 -6.94
N THR A 336 32.54 9.75 -7.91
CA THR A 336 33.20 11.03 -8.12
C THR A 336 32.30 12.18 -7.66
N GLU A 337 32.92 13.32 -7.37
CA GLU A 337 32.18 14.52 -6.98
C GLU A 337 31.20 14.98 -8.07
N GLU A 338 31.60 14.88 -9.35
CA GLU A 338 30.73 15.22 -10.49
C GLU A 338 29.51 14.29 -10.58
N GLU A 339 29.70 12.98 -10.39
CA GLU A 339 28.60 12.02 -10.33
C GLU A 339 27.64 12.34 -9.17
N VAL A 340 28.16 12.69 -7.99
CA VAL A 340 27.34 13.06 -6.83
C VAL A 340 26.51 14.31 -7.14
N LYS A 341 27.12 15.37 -7.67
CA LYS A 341 26.44 16.61 -8.06
C LYS A 341 25.35 16.35 -9.10
N LEU A 342 25.64 15.52 -10.11
CA LEU A 342 24.64 15.14 -11.11
C LEU A 342 23.46 14.40 -10.47
N VAL A 343 23.73 13.40 -9.60
CA VAL A 343 22.67 12.65 -8.91
C VAL A 343 21.83 13.57 -8.03
N GLU A 344 22.41 14.58 -7.39
CA GLU A 344 21.67 15.57 -6.61
C GLU A 344 20.69 16.38 -7.48
N LEU A 345 21.11 16.83 -8.66
CA LEU A 345 20.23 17.55 -9.61
C LEU A 345 19.09 16.65 -10.08
N LEU A 346 19.37 15.39 -10.43
CA LEU A 346 18.34 14.42 -10.82
C LEU A 346 17.38 14.08 -9.67
N THR A 347 17.92 13.89 -8.45
CA THR A 347 17.13 13.58 -7.26
C THR A 347 16.21 14.74 -6.89
N ARG A 348 16.66 15.96 -7.03
CA ARG A 348 15.87 17.19 -6.81
C ARG A 348 14.63 17.21 -7.69
N GLU A 349 14.80 17.01 -8.99
CA GLU A 349 13.67 16.94 -9.94
C GLU A 349 12.73 15.79 -9.58
N ALA A 350 13.29 14.60 -9.31
CA ALA A 350 12.48 13.42 -8.97
C ALA A 350 11.62 13.64 -7.72
N VAL A 351 12.18 14.24 -6.67
CA VAL A 351 11.49 14.53 -5.40
C VAL A 351 10.36 15.53 -5.59
N VAL A 352 10.64 16.65 -6.30
CA VAL A 352 9.64 17.69 -6.54
C VAL A 352 8.51 17.15 -7.40
N LYS A 353 8.83 16.47 -8.51
CA LYS A 353 7.81 15.93 -9.43
C LYS A 353 6.98 14.82 -8.77
N ALA A 354 7.59 13.95 -7.98
CA ALA A 354 6.85 12.94 -7.24
C ALA A 354 5.85 13.59 -6.26
N ALA A 355 6.28 14.63 -5.55
CA ALA A 355 5.40 15.37 -4.63
C ALA A 355 4.25 16.08 -5.35
N GLU A 356 4.53 16.78 -6.48
CA GLU A 356 3.52 17.44 -7.31
C GLU A 356 2.44 16.46 -7.83
N ARG A 357 2.86 15.25 -8.25
CA ARG A 357 1.96 14.21 -8.78
C ARG A 357 1.17 13.50 -7.69
N HIS A 358 1.72 13.39 -6.50
CA HIS A 358 1.07 12.75 -5.35
C HIS A 358 0.05 13.66 -4.68
N ALA A 359 0.36 14.95 -4.57
CA ALA A 359 -0.47 15.95 -3.92
C ALA A 359 -1.79 16.17 -4.66
N GLY A 360 -2.81 16.47 -3.90
CA GLY A 360 -4.05 17.03 -4.43
C GLY A 360 -3.89 18.48 -4.89
N ARG A 361 -4.94 18.99 -5.49
CA ARG A 361 -5.00 20.36 -5.98
C ARG A 361 -6.35 21.02 -5.76
N LEU A 362 -6.35 22.32 -5.60
CA LEU A 362 -7.54 23.14 -5.70
C LEU A 362 -7.89 23.38 -7.17
N ARG A 363 -9.17 23.36 -7.50
CA ARG A 363 -9.69 23.63 -8.84
C ARG A 363 -10.87 24.57 -8.76
N TYR A 364 -11.05 25.39 -9.79
CA TYR A 364 -12.25 26.18 -9.94
C TYR A 364 -13.24 25.49 -10.87
N ILE A 365 -14.46 25.33 -10.40
CA ILE A 365 -15.60 24.90 -11.21
C ILE A 365 -16.55 26.08 -11.39
N TYR A 366 -17.18 26.15 -12.57
CA TYR A 366 -18.11 27.21 -12.91
C TYR A 366 -19.50 26.60 -13.09
N GLY A 367 -20.45 27.08 -12.33
CA GLY A 367 -21.84 26.66 -12.38
C GLY A 367 -22.80 27.84 -12.51
N PRO A 368 -24.12 27.60 -12.51
CA PRO A 368 -25.12 28.68 -12.59
C PRO A 368 -25.02 29.68 -11.44
N SER A 369 -24.49 29.27 -10.28
CA SER A 369 -24.27 30.12 -9.10
C SER A 369 -22.93 30.86 -9.11
N GLY A 370 -22.14 30.74 -10.19
CA GLY A 370 -20.82 31.36 -10.31
C GLY A 370 -19.66 30.40 -10.12
N ARG A 371 -18.48 30.94 -9.74
CA ARG A 371 -17.25 30.18 -9.50
C ARG A 371 -17.26 29.58 -8.09
N SER A 372 -17.00 28.28 -7.99
CA SER A 372 -16.77 27.55 -6.74
C SER A 372 -15.38 26.92 -6.72
N THR A 373 -14.75 26.84 -5.56
CA THR A 373 -13.48 26.12 -5.38
C THR A 373 -13.79 24.71 -4.88
N VAL A 374 -13.12 23.73 -5.47
CA VAL A 374 -13.17 22.32 -5.04
C VAL A 374 -11.74 21.80 -4.88
N ALA A 375 -11.60 20.74 -4.08
CA ALA A 375 -10.34 20.03 -3.88
C ALA A 375 -10.44 18.62 -4.48
N GLU A 376 -9.35 18.15 -5.09
CA GLU A 376 -9.23 16.83 -5.68
C GLU A 376 -7.85 16.26 -5.39
N GLY A 377 -7.79 14.99 -4.92
CA GLY A 377 -6.54 14.30 -4.60
C GLY A 377 -6.09 14.49 -3.16
N LYS A 378 -4.88 14.05 -2.82
CA LYS A 378 -4.39 13.92 -1.44
C LYS A 378 -4.05 15.26 -0.80
N ASP A 379 -4.61 15.54 0.37
CA ASP A 379 -4.23 16.71 1.17
C ASP A 379 -2.94 16.42 1.95
N LEU A 380 -1.88 17.17 1.66
CA LEU A 380 -0.60 17.12 2.36
C LEU A 380 -0.33 18.39 3.18
N THR A 381 -1.28 19.32 3.26
CA THR A 381 -1.07 20.63 3.91
C THR A 381 -0.82 20.51 5.41
N GLN A 382 -1.27 19.41 6.04
CA GLN A 382 -1.08 19.15 7.46
C GLN A 382 0.13 18.26 7.78
N VAL A 383 0.92 17.90 6.76
CA VAL A 383 2.13 17.10 6.92
C VAL A 383 3.12 17.81 7.84
N LYS A 384 3.55 17.10 8.88
CA LYS A 384 4.50 17.59 9.88
C LYS A 384 5.92 17.11 9.60
N TYR A 385 6.06 15.97 8.92
CA TYR A 385 7.35 15.35 8.67
C TYR A 385 7.45 14.87 7.22
N ILE A 386 8.58 15.19 6.60
CA ILE A 386 9.00 14.68 5.31
C ILE A 386 10.20 13.78 5.57
N VAL A 387 10.05 12.48 5.32
CA VAL A 387 11.07 11.47 5.61
C VAL A 387 11.69 11.00 4.31
N GLY A 388 13.02 10.99 4.22
CA GLY A 388 13.75 10.45 3.09
C GLY A 388 14.35 9.09 3.37
N THR A 389 14.11 8.13 2.47
CA THR A 389 14.77 6.83 2.38
C THR A 389 15.17 6.54 0.94
N GLY A 390 15.68 5.35 0.67
CA GLY A 390 16.25 5.02 -0.63
C GLY A 390 17.70 5.46 -0.78
N GLY A 391 18.40 4.85 -1.74
CA GLY A 391 19.85 5.03 -1.90
C GLY A 391 20.29 6.47 -2.13
N ALA A 392 19.48 7.30 -2.78
CA ALA A 392 19.79 8.70 -3.01
C ALA A 392 19.59 9.54 -1.73
N LEU A 393 18.42 9.49 -1.11
CA LEU A 393 18.07 10.34 0.04
C LEU A 393 18.75 9.92 1.35
N THR A 394 19.37 8.73 1.41
CA THR A 394 20.17 8.31 2.57
C THR A 394 21.65 8.69 2.47
N ARG A 395 22.18 8.88 1.27
CA ARG A 395 23.64 9.01 1.02
C ARG A 395 24.08 10.33 0.44
N LEU A 396 23.20 11.08 -0.26
CA LEU A 396 23.59 12.36 -0.87
C LEU A 396 23.87 13.43 0.20
N PRO A 397 24.90 14.27 0.01
CA PRO A 397 25.25 15.32 0.96
C PRO A 397 24.13 16.31 1.24
N HIS A 398 23.47 16.83 0.20
CA HIS A 398 22.44 17.87 0.32
C HIS A 398 21.00 17.35 0.30
N ARG A 399 20.79 16.09 0.71
CA ARG A 399 19.48 15.40 0.72
C ARG A 399 18.36 16.14 1.47
N GLU A 400 18.69 16.78 2.59
CA GLU A 400 17.70 17.52 3.38
C GLU A 400 17.25 18.80 2.66
N GLU A 401 18.17 19.50 1.99
CA GLU A 401 17.86 20.67 1.17
C GLU A 401 17.00 20.26 -0.03
N ILE A 402 17.34 19.15 -0.69
CA ILE A 402 16.58 18.58 -1.79
C ILE A 402 15.13 18.30 -1.37
N MET A 403 14.91 17.66 -0.23
CA MET A 403 13.55 17.37 0.26
C MET A 403 12.79 18.62 0.69
N ARG A 404 13.50 19.62 1.21
CA ARG A 404 12.89 20.90 1.61
C ARG A 404 12.26 21.65 0.45
N GLU A 405 12.72 21.47 -0.78
CA GLU A 405 12.14 22.11 -1.96
C GLU A 405 10.66 21.78 -2.19
N ILE A 406 10.19 20.64 -1.70
CA ILE A 406 8.76 20.29 -1.75
C ILE A 406 7.90 21.38 -1.09
N THR A 407 8.42 22.03 -0.04
CA THR A 407 7.68 23.06 0.70
C THR A 407 7.66 24.42 -0.02
N HIS A 408 8.47 24.59 -1.06
CA HIS A 408 8.62 25.85 -1.80
C HIS A 408 8.15 25.78 -3.26
N CYS A 409 7.90 24.57 -3.82
CA CYS A 409 7.57 24.41 -5.24
C CYS A 409 6.12 24.78 -5.62
N ASN A 410 5.27 25.23 -4.68
CA ASN A 410 3.86 25.56 -4.91
C ASN A 410 3.67 27.04 -5.30
N GLU A 411 4.30 27.51 -6.39
CA GLU A 411 4.20 28.90 -6.85
C GLU A 411 2.76 29.35 -7.14
N SER A 412 1.92 28.45 -7.64
CA SER A 412 0.52 28.74 -7.95
C SER A 412 -0.39 28.81 -6.72
N GLY A 413 0.03 28.28 -5.58
CA GLY A 413 -0.80 28.09 -4.39
C GLY A 413 -1.97 27.11 -4.58
N MET A 414 -2.00 26.37 -5.70
CA MET A 414 -3.10 25.47 -6.04
C MET A 414 -2.86 24.02 -5.64
N LEU A 415 -1.61 23.63 -5.37
CA LEU A 415 -1.28 22.28 -4.92
C LEU A 415 -1.45 22.18 -3.40
N LEU A 416 -1.91 21.03 -2.94
CA LEU A 416 -2.09 20.73 -1.51
C LEU A 416 -0.80 20.10 -0.93
N LEU A 417 0.33 20.79 -1.10
CA LEU A 417 1.67 20.37 -0.65
C LEU A 417 1.93 20.71 0.81
N PRO A 418 2.94 20.04 1.45
CA PRO A 418 3.41 20.42 2.78
C PRO A 418 3.89 21.87 2.84
N GLY A 419 3.63 22.55 3.95
CA GLY A 419 4.15 23.89 4.20
C GLY A 419 5.56 23.86 4.82
N GLU A 420 6.17 25.04 4.97
CA GLU A 420 7.53 25.25 5.53
C GLU A 420 7.69 24.74 6.98
N HIS A 421 6.58 24.49 7.68
CA HIS A 421 6.58 23.95 9.04
C HIS A 421 6.96 22.46 9.09
N ALA A 422 6.97 21.77 7.95
CA ALA A 422 7.31 20.36 7.89
C ALA A 422 8.80 20.14 8.19
N GLN A 423 9.08 19.23 9.12
CA GLN A 423 10.44 18.84 9.49
C GLN A 423 10.96 17.77 8.54
N ILE A 424 12.23 17.90 8.16
CA ILE A 424 12.90 16.91 7.31
C ILE A 424 13.58 15.88 8.20
N LEU A 425 13.35 14.59 7.92
CA LEU A 425 13.98 13.45 8.58
C LEU A 425 14.64 12.56 7.54
N VAL A 426 15.71 11.88 7.91
CA VAL A 426 16.46 10.98 7.04
C VAL A 426 16.60 9.62 7.72
N ASP A 427 16.29 8.55 6.99
CA ASP A 427 16.60 7.17 7.38
C ASP A 427 18.11 6.91 7.20
N HIS A 428 18.91 7.32 8.20
CA HIS A 428 20.37 7.28 8.12
C HIS A 428 20.94 5.88 7.93
N ASP A 429 20.27 4.87 8.47
CA ASP A 429 20.70 3.47 8.40
C ASP A 429 20.17 2.74 7.16
N TYR A 430 19.28 3.39 6.39
CA TYR A 430 18.59 2.78 5.23
C TYR A 430 17.91 1.46 5.59
N ILE A 431 17.05 1.47 6.59
CA ILE A 431 16.41 0.27 7.15
C ILE A 431 14.88 0.31 7.17
N MET A 432 14.25 1.36 6.61
CA MET A 432 12.79 1.51 6.66
C MET A 432 12.04 0.32 6.08
N ALA A 433 12.46 -0.23 4.95
CA ALA A 433 11.82 -1.41 4.37
C ALA A 433 11.95 -2.62 5.30
N SER A 434 13.13 -2.85 5.86
CA SER A 434 13.38 -3.90 6.85
C SER A 434 12.53 -3.74 8.10
N LEU A 435 12.41 -2.51 8.60
CA LEU A 435 11.60 -2.23 9.79
C LEU A 435 10.10 -2.37 9.53
N GLY A 436 9.65 -2.12 8.29
CA GLY A 436 8.27 -2.38 7.89
C GLY A 436 7.88 -3.85 7.98
N VAL A 437 8.78 -4.77 7.60
CA VAL A 437 8.58 -6.21 7.80
C VAL A 437 8.65 -6.56 9.28
N LEU A 438 9.68 -6.05 9.95
CA LEU A 438 9.94 -6.32 11.37
C LEU A 438 8.77 -5.87 12.25
N SER A 439 8.12 -4.76 11.91
CA SER A 439 6.99 -4.20 12.68
C SER A 439 5.79 -5.13 12.78
N LYS A 440 5.62 -6.07 11.84
CA LYS A 440 4.56 -7.08 11.88
C LYS A 440 4.71 -8.05 13.07
N ARG A 441 5.93 -8.27 13.55
CA ARG A 441 6.23 -9.18 14.67
C ARG A 441 6.76 -8.45 15.91
N TYR A 442 7.53 -7.39 15.71
CA TYR A 442 8.23 -6.63 16.74
C TYR A 442 7.95 -5.13 16.63
N PRO A 443 6.68 -4.67 16.74
CA PRO A 443 6.32 -3.27 16.46
C PRO A 443 7.03 -2.27 17.38
N GLN A 444 7.22 -2.61 18.65
CA GLN A 444 7.91 -1.73 19.62
C GLN A 444 9.41 -1.63 19.31
N ALA A 445 10.07 -2.74 18.97
CA ALA A 445 11.47 -2.75 18.59
C ALA A 445 11.69 -1.98 17.27
N ALA A 446 10.80 -2.18 16.29
CA ALA A 446 10.85 -1.44 15.03
C ALA A 446 10.72 0.07 15.25
N ALA A 447 9.80 0.52 16.13
CA ALA A 447 9.68 1.93 16.47
C ALA A 447 10.95 2.51 17.10
N ARG A 448 11.58 1.80 18.05
CA ARG A 448 12.83 2.24 18.67
C ARG A 448 14.01 2.27 17.70
N LEU A 449 14.09 1.32 16.78
CA LEU A 449 15.10 1.32 15.72
C LEU A 449 14.87 2.47 14.73
N LEU A 450 13.60 2.82 14.44
CA LEU A 450 13.28 4.02 13.67
C LEU A 450 13.71 5.31 14.38
N GLU A 451 13.49 5.43 15.69
CA GLU A 451 14.00 6.56 16.48
C GLU A 451 15.52 6.72 16.29
N GLN A 452 16.26 5.62 16.37
CA GLN A 452 17.72 5.62 16.18
C GLN A 452 18.11 6.04 14.78
N SER A 453 17.49 5.42 13.74
CA SER A 453 17.80 5.74 12.35
C SER A 453 17.41 7.15 11.94
N LEU A 454 16.30 7.68 12.47
CA LEU A 454 15.84 9.05 12.22
C LEU A 454 16.54 10.10 13.12
N GLY A 455 17.33 9.68 14.11
CA GLY A 455 18.02 10.58 15.03
C GLY A 455 17.09 11.40 15.91
N MET A 456 15.91 10.89 16.26
CA MET A 456 14.92 11.59 17.06
C MET A 456 14.26 10.66 18.08
N THR A 457 13.71 11.22 19.15
CA THR A 457 12.89 10.47 20.11
C THR A 457 11.41 10.67 19.76
N PHE A 458 10.66 9.59 19.67
CA PHE A 458 9.24 9.67 19.40
C PHE A 458 8.48 10.15 20.64
N PRO A 459 7.44 10.97 20.47
CA PRO A 459 6.52 11.27 21.55
C PRO A 459 5.84 9.98 22.04
N GLU A 460 5.37 9.97 23.29
CA GLU A 460 4.55 8.85 23.75
C GLU A 460 3.39 8.61 22.77
N ARG A 461 3.17 7.34 22.43
CA ARG A 461 2.10 6.94 21.51
C ARG A 461 0.79 7.52 22.02
N LYS A 462 0.17 8.40 21.26
CA LYS A 462 -1.18 8.86 21.57
C LYS A 462 -2.07 7.63 21.58
N ALA A 463 -2.64 7.30 22.74
CA ALA A 463 -3.71 6.32 22.79
C ALA A 463 -4.72 6.75 21.69
N GLU A 464 -5.12 5.84 20.82
CA GLU A 464 -6.20 6.13 19.88
C GLU A 464 -7.35 6.69 20.70
N GLU A 465 -7.64 7.99 20.52
CA GLU A 465 -8.90 8.50 21.04
C GLU A 465 -9.97 7.64 20.36
N PRO A 466 -10.82 6.97 21.14
CA PRO A 466 -11.89 6.19 20.55
C PRO A 466 -12.60 7.13 19.59
N VAL A 467 -12.63 6.78 18.31
CA VAL A 467 -13.30 7.58 17.27
C VAL A 467 -14.63 8.03 17.86
N PRO A 468 -14.88 9.34 18.05
CA PRO A 468 -16.11 9.78 18.66
C PRO A 468 -17.24 9.26 17.77
N VAL A 469 -17.87 8.17 18.20
CA VAL A 469 -19.05 7.62 17.54
C VAL A 469 -20.05 8.75 17.59
N CYS A 470 -20.36 9.31 16.43
CA CYS A 470 -21.28 10.43 16.33
C CYS A 470 -22.54 10.07 17.12
N ASN A 471 -22.89 10.84 18.14
CA ASN A 471 -24.07 10.60 18.98
C ASN A 471 -25.37 10.44 18.16
N LYS A 472 -25.40 10.95 16.91
CA LYS A 472 -26.47 10.71 15.94
C LYS A 472 -26.47 9.28 15.40
N GLU A 473 -25.31 8.63 15.27
CA GLU A 473 -25.22 7.23 14.82
C GLU A 473 -25.57 6.26 15.95
N LEU A 474 -25.12 6.53 17.17
CA LEU A 474 -25.54 5.79 18.37
C LEU A 474 -27.03 5.88 18.58
N SER A 475 -27.63 7.07 18.51
CA SER A 475 -29.08 7.24 18.63
C SER A 475 -29.85 6.58 17.50
N ARG A 476 -29.29 6.54 16.28
CA ARG A 476 -29.90 5.86 15.12
C ARG A 476 -29.82 4.33 15.26
N LEU A 477 -28.70 3.81 15.76
CA LEU A 477 -28.53 2.37 16.07
C LEU A 477 -29.43 1.95 17.24
N GLU A 478 -29.56 2.77 18.28
CA GLU A 478 -30.46 2.53 19.41
C GLU A 478 -31.93 2.58 18.99
N THR A 479 -32.32 3.54 18.13
CA THR A 479 -33.68 3.61 17.57
C THR A 479 -33.97 2.41 16.67
N GLN A 480 -33.01 1.97 15.84
CA GLN A 480 -33.14 0.75 15.04
C GLN A 480 -33.20 -0.51 15.92
N ARG A 481 -32.45 -0.56 17.02
CA ARG A 481 -32.50 -1.64 18.02
C ARG A 481 -33.87 -1.74 18.67
N GLN A 482 -34.42 -0.60 19.13
CA GLN A 482 -35.77 -0.53 19.71
C GLN A 482 -36.84 -0.94 18.69
N GLN A 483 -36.75 -0.45 17.44
CA GLN A 483 -37.71 -0.80 16.39
C GLN A 483 -37.69 -2.30 16.02
N ARG A 484 -36.50 -2.94 16.03
CA ARG A 484 -36.37 -4.39 15.81
C ARG A 484 -36.85 -5.19 17.00
N GLY A 485 -36.60 -4.76 18.22
CA GLY A 485 -37.15 -5.36 19.43
C GLY A 485 -38.68 -5.32 19.45
N CYS A 486 -39.30 -4.20 19.07
CA CYS A 486 -40.73 -4.06 18.92
C CYS A 486 -41.33 -4.94 17.83
N LYS A 487 -40.63 -5.13 16.69
CA LYS A 487 -41.11 -6.02 15.61
C LYS A 487 -41.10 -7.49 16.04
N LEU A 488 -40.03 -7.92 16.76
CA LEU A 488 -39.93 -9.28 17.28
C LEU A 488 -41.01 -9.57 18.32
N GLN A 489 -41.24 -8.64 19.24
CA GLN A 489 -42.29 -8.76 20.26
C GLN A 489 -43.66 -8.87 19.63
N ARG A 490 -43.97 -8.05 18.63
CA ARG A 490 -45.25 -8.09 17.88
C ARG A 490 -45.40 -9.41 17.12
N HIS A 491 -44.33 -9.92 16.51
CA HIS A 491 -44.37 -11.20 15.79
C HIS A 491 -44.63 -12.38 16.72
N ILE A 492 -44.02 -12.38 17.93
CA ILE A 492 -44.32 -13.40 18.96
C ILE A 492 -45.78 -13.36 19.36
N GLU A 493 -46.32 -12.16 19.61
CA GLU A 493 -47.75 -11.97 19.97
C GLU A 493 -48.70 -12.40 18.84
N GLU A 494 -48.35 -12.15 17.57
CA GLU A 494 -49.12 -12.60 16.41
C GLU A 494 -49.11 -14.13 16.26
N CYS A 495 -47.96 -14.78 16.48
CA CYS A 495 -47.83 -16.25 16.45
C CYS A 495 -48.64 -16.90 17.60
N GLU A 496 -48.57 -16.34 18.81
CA GLU A 496 -49.37 -16.81 19.96
C GLU A 496 -50.89 -16.65 19.70
N ALA A 497 -51.30 -15.54 19.08
CA ALA A 497 -52.69 -15.31 18.67
C ALA A 497 -53.18 -16.31 17.61
N MET A 498 -52.26 -16.86 16.81
CA MET A 498 -52.52 -17.94 15.84
C MET A 498 -52.46 -19.35 16.43
N GLY A 499 -52.21 -19.48 17.74
CA GLY A 499 -52.18 -20.75 18.47
C GLY A 499 -50.83 -21.47 18.46
N TYR A 500 -49.75 -20.81 18.09
CA TYR A 500 -48.40 -21.38 18.17
C TYR A 500 -47.82 -21.20 19.57
N ASP A 501 -47.18 -22.26 20.12
CA ASP A 501 -46.46 -22.20 21.38
C ASP A 501 -45.11 -21.48 21.22
N MET A 502 -45.03 -20.25 21.71
CA MET A 502 -43.85 -19.41 21.66
C MET A 502 -43.06 -19.37 22.99
N SER A 503 -43.35 -20.25 23.94
CA SER A 503 -42.72 -20.30 25.27
C SER A 503 -41.22 -20.47 25.18
N ALA A 504 -40.72 -21.35 24.32
CA ALA A 504 -39.29 -21.57 24.08
C ALA A 504 -38.55 -20.31 23.58
N TYR A 505 -39.27 -19.41 22.88
CA TYR A 505 -38.72 -18.14 22.41
C TYR A 505 -38.64 -17.08 23.50
N ARG A 506 -39.57 -17.12 24.48
CA ARG A 506 -39.56 -16.22 25.63
C ARG A 506 -38.48 -16.57 26.64
N GLU A 507 -38.20 -17.86 26.86
CA GLU A 507 -37.15 -18.35 27.79
C GLU A 507 -35.75 -18.16 27.25
N ASN A 508 -35.54 -18.24 25.94
CA ASN A 508 -34.22 -18.13 25.28
C ASN A 508 -33.96 -16.75 24.66
N LYS A 509 -34.54 -15.66 25.20
CA LYS A 509 -34.24 -14.31 24.75
C LYS A 509 -32.72 -14.05 24.82
N PRO A 510 -32.01 -13.82 23.71
CA PRO A 510 -30.61 -13.41 23.78
C PRO A 510 -30.50 -12.09 24.53
N LYS A 511 -29.66 -12.03 25.54
CA LYS A 511 -29.34 -10.77 26.22
C LYS A 511 -28.82 -9.77 25.19
N ALA A 512 -29.13 -8.49 25.36
CA ALA A 512 -28.83 -7.39 24.43
C ALA A 512 -27.32 -7.15 24.23
N GLY A 513 -26.51 -8.10 24.05
CA GLY A 513 -25.09 -8.11 23.75
C GLY A 513 -24.65 -9.35 22.98
N ASP A 514 -25.50 -10.34 22.89
CA ASP A 514 -25.12 -11.67 22.40
C ASP A 514 -25.42 -11.95 20.92
N CYS A 515 -25.95 -10.99 20.18
CA CYS A 515 -26.32 -11.16 18.77
C CYS A 515 -25.37 -10.32 17.89
N SER A 516 -24.63 -10.97 17.00
CA SER A 516 -23.76 -10.31 16.01
C SER A 516 -24.51 -9.54 14.92
N HIS A 517 -25.85 -9.55 14.93
CA HIS A 517 -26.77 -8.93 13.95
C HIS A 517 -26.65 -9.43 12.49
N GLU A 518 -25.80 -10.41 12.19
CA GLU A 518 -25.74 -11.11 10.91
C GLU A 518 -26.63 -12.35 10.96
N CYS A 519 -27.90 -12.21 10.63
CA CYS A 519 -28.90 -13.29 10.72
C CYS A 519 -28.57 -14.48 9.80
N SER A 520 -27.85 -14.29 8.72
CA SER A 520 -27.40 -15.33 7.79
C SER A 520 -26.23 -16.17 8.34
N ARG A 521 -25.43 -15.63 9.28
CA ARG A 521 -24.27 -16.32 9.89
C ARG A 521 -24.53 -16.81 11.32
N CYS A 522 -25.77 -16.61 11.83
CA CYS A 522 -26.08 -16.99 13.19
C CYS A 522 -26.10 -18.53 13.34
N THR A 523 -25.18 -19.09 14.12
CA THR A 523 -25.10 -20.52 14.42
C THR A 523 -26.13 -21.01 15.43
N ARG A 524 -26.96 -20.14 16.00
CA ARG A 524 -27.98 -20.49 16.98
C ARG A 524 -29.19 -21.11 16.30
N LEU A 525 -29.46 -22.36 16.59
CA LEU A 525 -30.52 -23.19 16.00
C LEU A 525 -31.94 -22.58 16.17
N HIS A 526 -32.16 -21.70 17.13
CA HIS A 526 -33.46 -21.13 17.49
C HIS A 526 -33.50 -19.59 17.42
N CYS A 527 -32.71 -18.95 16.55
CA CYS A 527 -32.80 -17.51 16.35
C CYS A 527 -34.02 -17.20 15.44
N PRO A 528 -35.05 -16.47 15.92
CA PRO A 528 -36.25 -16.18 15.12
C PRO A 528 -35.99 -15.32 13.87
N ASN A 529 -34.79 -14.70 13.77
CA ASN A 529 -34.40 -13.91 12.61
C ASN A 529 -33.44 -14.70 11.67
N ARG A 530 -33.25 -16.01 11.90
CA ARG A 530 -32.46 -16.84 11.00
C ARG A 530 -33.27 -17.09 9.73
N ILE A 531 -32.81 -16.55 8.60
CA ILE A 531 -33.36 -16.88 7.29
C ILE A 531 -32.84 -18.30 6.97
N THR A 532 -33.70 -19.31 7.11
CA THR A 532 -33.42 -20.63 6.60
C THR A 532 -33.76 -20.67 5.12
N GLN A 533 -32.90 -21.20 4.29
CA GLN A 533 -33.12 -21.36 2.83
C GLN A 533 -34.23 -22.40 2.51
N GLU A 534 -34.87 -22.97 3.50
CA GLU A 534 -35.96 -23.99 3.34
C GLU A 534 -37.34 -23.38 3.51
N GLY A 535 -37.68 -22.39 2.71
CA GLY A 535 -39.00 -21.75 2.80
C GLY A 535 -39.51 -21.10 1.52
N ALA A 536 -38.95 -21.45 0.39
CA ALA A 536 -39.42 -20.99 -0.92
C ALA A 536 -40.02 -22.15 -1.74
N SER A 537 -41.00 -22.87 -1.16
CA SER A 537 -41.88 -23.76 -1.92
C SER A 537 -43.11 -24.11 -1.08
N SER A 538 -44.08 -23.21 -1.10
CA SER A 538 -45.55 -23.44 -1.16
C SER A 538 -46.27 -22.10 -1.10
#